data_0dc4dfd4f3935f830b6fe86b8ed83a37
#
_entry.id   0dc4dfd4f3935f830b6fe86b8ed83a37
#
_cell.length_a   1.000
_cell.length_b   1.000
_cell.length_c   1.000
_cell.angle_alpha   90.00
_cell.angle_beta   90.00
_cell.angle_gamma   90.00
#
_symmetry.space_group_name_H-M   'P 1'
#
loop_
_entity.id
_entity.type
_entity.pdbx_description
1 polymer ?
#
loop_
_entity_poly.entity_id
_entity_poly.type
_entity_poly.pdbx_seq_one_letter_code
_entity_poly.pdbx_strand_id
1 'polypeptide(L)'
;MKCVHQNDRIVKMSELNLTKKKLLIRVDLNVPLSEGKISSDKRIRAILPALKLGIENKCSIILISHMGRPKEGQFDKQYSLKPVAEYITQLIQKEVRFISEWADGFDLIEGEIVLLENIRFSEGEKDNSDNLSKKLADLCDIFVMDAFGSAHRKHASTYGVIEFSET
;
A
#
# COMPACT_ATOMS: atom_id res chain seq x y z
N MET A 1 8.37 3.83 22.38
CA MET A 1 9.54 2.95 22.36
C MET A 1 10.18 3.16 21.00
N LYS A 2 11.38 3.70 20.89
CA LYS A 2 12.02 3.94 19.60
C LYS A 2 12.43 2.58 19.04
N CYS A 3 11.94 2.23 17.84
CA CYS A 3 12.51 1.10 17.10
C CYS A 3 14.01 1.34 16.95
N VAL A 4 14.80 0.49 17.57
CA VAL A 4 16.25 0.48 17.39
C VAL A 4 16.48 -0.08 16.00
N HIS A 5 16.90 0.78 15.08
CA HIS A 5 17.43 0.32 13.80
C HIS A 5 18.61 -0.60 14.09
N GLN A 6 18.36 -1.90 14.07
CA GLN A 6 19.44 -2.86 14.04
C GLN A 6 20.08 -2.79 12.66
N ASN A 7 21.19 -2.09 12.61
CA ASN A 7 22.08 -1.93 11.46
C ASN A 7 21.46 -1.21 10.25
N ASP A 8 22.22 -0.35 9.61
CA ASP A 8 21.94 0.39 8.36
C ASP A 8 21.64 -0.52 7.13
N ARG A 9 21.05 -1.70 7.36
CA ARG A 9 20.78 -2.70 6.34
C ARG A 9 19.30 -2.67 5.97
N ILE A 10 19.03 -2.49 4.69
CA ILE A 10 17.68 -2.72 4.15
C ILE A 10 17.38 -4.22 4.22
N VAL A 11 16.35 -4.60 5.00
CA VAL A 11 15.86 -5.97 5.08
C VAL A 11 14.94 -6.24 3.91
N LYS A 12 15.19 -7.32 3.16
CA LYS A 12 14.33 -7.71 2.05
C LYS A 12 13.14 -8.52 2.58
N MET A 13 11.98 -8.31 1.97
CA MET A 13 10.77 -9.07 2.27
C MET A 13 11.00 -10.59 2.25
N SER A 14 11.84 -11.09 1.33
CA SER A 14 12.21 -12.51 1.22
C SER A 14 13.07 -13.06 2.38
N GLU A 15 13.60 -12.20 3.24
CA GLU A 15 14.42 -12.58 4.39
C GLU A 15 13.58 -12.69 5.69
N LEU A 16 12.30 -12.33 5.64
CA LEU A 16 11.40 -12.32 6.77
C LEU A 16 10.53 -13.60 6.83
N ASN A 17 10.10 -13.96 8.04
CA ASN A 17 9.04 -14.94 8.20
C ASN A 17 7.69 -14.29 7.93
N LEU A 18 7.16 -14.53 6.74
CA LEU A 18 5.91 -13.95 6.25
C LEU A 18 4.68 -14.81 6.56
N THR A 19 4.84 -16.05 7.05
CA THR A 19 3.74 -17.02 7.18
C THR A 19 2.54 -16.42 7.88
N LYS A 20 1.42 -16.30 7.17
CA LYS A 20 0.12 -15.79 7.65
C LYS A 20 0.17 -14.38 8.24
N LYS A 21 1.17 -13.59 7.90
CA LYS A 21 1.30 -12.20 8.36
C LYS A 21 0.36 -11.27 7.61
N LYS A 22 -0.02 -10.17 8.28
CA LYS A 22 -0.67 -9.02 7.63
C LYS A 22 0.43 -8.11 7.09
N LEU A 23 0.47 -7.96 5.77
CA LEU A 23 1.44 -7.11 5.08
C LEU A 23 0.77 -5.81 4.64
N LEU A 24 1.33 -4.68 5.00
CA LEU A 24 1.02 -3.39 4.39
C LEU A 24 2.12 -3.09 3.38
N ILE A 25 1.79 -3.13 2.09
CA ILE A 25 2.77 -2.89 1.02
C ILE A 25 2.50 -1.53 0.36
N ARG A 26 3.45 -0.61 0.50
CA ARG A 26 3.42 0.67 -0.21
C ARG A 26 3.98 0.47 -1.61
N VAL A 27 3.09 0.47 -2.60
CA VAL A 27 3.40 0.22 -4.02
C VAL A 27 3.26 1.48 -4.87
N ASP A 28 3.86 1.52 -6.05
CA ASP A 28 3.67 2.59 -7.04
C ASP A 28 2.65 2.17 -8.11
N LEU A 29 1.40 2.54 -7.89
CA LEU A 29 0.28 2.33 -8.82
C LEU A 29 -0.17 3.64 -9.49
N ASN A 30 0.69 4.66 -9.52
CA ASN A 30 0.39 5.91 -10.21
C ASN A 30 0.49 5.73 -11.74
N VAL A 31 -0.46 4.99 -12.28
CA VAL A 31 -0.53 4.64 -13.70
C VAL A 31 -1.34 5.65 -14.51
N PRO A 32 -1.03 5.86 -15.79
CA PRO A 32 -1.83 6.72 -16.64
C PRO A 32 -3.17 6.06 -16.95
N LEU A 33 -4.25 6.81 -16.78
CA LEU A 33 -5.61 6.44 -17.19
C LEU A 33 -6.01 7.24 -18.43
N SER A 34 -6.63 6.58 -19.38
CA SER A 34 -7.28 7.19 -20.55
C SER A 34 -8.71 6.67 -20.60
N GLU A 35 -9.69 7.57 -20.55
CA GLU A 35 -11.12 7.22 -20.51
C GLU A 35 -11.47 6.18 -19.44
N GLY A 36 -10.85 6.28 -18.27
CA GLY A 36 -11.03 5.34 -17.15
C GLY A 36 -10.33 3.99 -17.31
N LYS A 37 -9.58 3.77 -18.40
CA LYS A 37 -8.83 2.54 -18.66
C LYS A 37 -7.33 2.76 -18.46
N ILE A 38 -6.65 1.74 -17.97
CA ILE A 38 -5.19 1.75 -17.77
C ILE A 38 -4.52 1.69 -19.15
N SER A 39 -3.77 2.74 -19.51
CA SER A 39 -3.05 2.82 -20.79
C SER A 39 -1.64 2.23 -20.72
N SER A 40 -1.08 2.04 -19.53
CA SER A 40 0.19 1.36 -19.30
C SER A 40 0.19 0.68 -17.95
N ASP A 41 0.45 -0.63 -17.94
CA ASP A 41 0.43 -1.48 -16.74
C ASP A 41 1.84 -1.81 -16.19
N LYS A 42 2.89 -1.17 -16.70
CA LYS A 42 4.27 -1.47 -16.30
C LYS A 42 4.48 -1.40 -14.78
N ARG A 43 3.89 -0.41 -14.11
CA ARG A 43 3.99 -0.27 -12.65
C ARG A 43 3.18 -1.33 -11.91
N ILE A 44 2.03 -1.72 -12.46
CA ILE A 44 1.23 -2.82 -11.89
C ILE A 44 2.00 -4.14 -12.01
N ARG A 45 2.64 -4.39 -13.14
CA ARG A 45 3.46 -5.62 -13.29
C ARG A 45 4.66 -5.62 -12.37
N ALA A 46 5.20 -4.47 -12.02
CA ALA A 46 6.37 -4.37 -11.12
C ALA A 46 6.07 -4.87 -9.69
N ILE A 47 4.82 -4.83 -9.23
CA ILE A 47 4.46 -5.31 -7.89
C ILE A 47 4.18 -6.81 -7.83
N LEU A 48 4.08 -7.51 -8.98
CA LEU A 48 3.73 -8.94 -9.02
C LEU A 48 4.67 -9.84 -8.21
N PRO A 49 6.00 -9.61 -8.19
CA PRO A 49 6.89 -10.42 -7.36
C PRO A 49 6.57 -10.34 -5.87
N ALA A 50 6.29 -9.15 -5.34
CA ALA A 50 5.91 -8.95 -3.94
C ALA A 50 4.55 -9.61 -3.63
N LEU A 51 3.56 -9.43 -4.52
CA LEU A 51 2.26 -10.10 -4.40
C LEU A 51 2.40 -11.62 -4.38
N LYS A 52 3.17 -12.18 -5.33
CA LYS A 52 3.40 -13.62 -5.42
C LYS A 52 4.00 -14.17 -4.13
N LEU A 53 5.04 -13.53 -3.62
CA LEU A 53 5.69 -13.92 -2.37
C LEU A 53 4.73 -13.91 -1.18
N GLY A 54 3.90 -12.86 -1.06
CA GLY A 54 2.88 -12.77 -0.01
C GLY A 54 1.81 -13.86 -0.13
N ILE A 55 1.32 -14.12 -1.35
CA ILE A 55 0.31 -15.16 -1.61
C ILE A 55 0.86 -16.56 -1.27
N GLU A 56 2.09 -16.88 -1.70
CA GLU A 56 2.74 -18.16 -1.41
C GLU A 56 2.90 -18.40 0.10
N ASN A 57 3.10 -17.35 0.88
CA ASN A 57 3.19 -17.40 2.34
C ASN A 57 1.84 -17.28 3.05
N LYS A 58 0.71 -17.27 2.32
CA LYS A 58 -0.65 -17.12 2.86
C LYS A 58 -0.85 -15.84 3.68
N CYS A 59 -0.17 -14.77 3.27
CA CYS A 59 -0.33 -13.46 3.89
C CYS A 59 -1.69 -12.86 3.57
N SER A 60 -2.22 -12.05 4.49
CA SER A 60 -3.23 -11.06 4.15
C SER A 60 -2.51 -9.80 3.68
N ILE A 61 -2.85 -9.29 2.49
CA ILE A 61 -2.09 -8.23 1.83
C ILE A 61 -2.94 -6.97 1.71
N ILE A 62 -2.44 -5.88 2.25
CA ILE A 62 -3.03 -4.55 2.14
C ILE A 62 -2.12 -3.72 1.23
N LEU A 63 -2.61 -3.36 0.06
CA LEU A 63 -1.90 -2.49 -0.87
C LEU A 63 -2.31 -1.04 -0.62
N ILE A 64 -1.33 -0.15 -0.49
CA ILE A 64 -1.53 1.28 -0.48
C ILE A 64 -0.72 1.95 -1.59
N SER A 65 -1.32 2.92 -2.24
CA SER A 65 -0.66 3.69 -3.29
C SER A 65 -1.24 5.10 -3.40
N HIS A 66 -0.60 5.91 -4.24
CA HIS A 66 -1.15 7.18 -4.65
C HIS A 66 -1.39 7.22 -6.16
N MET A 67 -2.33 8.04 -6.57
CA MET A 67 -2.56 8.39 -7.96
C MET A 67 -2.71 9.90 -8.11
N GLY A 68 -1.99 10.49 -9.06
CA GLY A 68 -2.07 11.91 -9.37
C GLY A 68 -1.68 12.83 -8.21
N ARG A 69 -2.32 13.99 -8.19
CA ARG A 69 -2.10 15.04 -7.18
C ARG A 69 -3.43 15.64 -6.71
N PRO A 70 -4.32 14.83 -6.11
CA PRO A 70 -5.58 15.34 -5.60
C PRO A 70 -5.36 16.31 -4.43
N LYS A 71 -6.42 17.03 -4.08
CA LYS A 71 -6.49 17.78 -2.84
C LYS A 71 -6.83 16.84 -1.69
N GLU A 72 -6.08 16.94 -0.57
CA GLU A 72 -6.37 16.18 0.64
C GLU A 72 -7.76 16.51 1.21
N GLY A 73 -8.38 15.54 1.85
CA GLY A 73 -9.74 15.67 2.39
C GLY A 73 -10.86 15.70 1.34
N GLN A 74 -10.54 15.57 0.05
CA GLN A 74 -11.53 15.63 -1.03
C GLN A 74 -11.39 14.44 -1.97
N PHE A 75 -12.48 13.67 -2.09
CA PHE A 75 -12.54 12.60 -3.08
C PHE A 75 -12.67 13.19 -4.49
N ASP A 76 -11.87 12.66 -5.42
CA ASP A 76 -11.94 12.96 -6.83
C ASP A 76 -11.86 11.66 -7.65
N LYS A 77 -12.96 11.31 -8.30
CA LYS A 77 -13.11 10.06 -9.06
C LYS A 77 -11.99 9.83 -10.08
N GLN A 78 -11.44 10.89 -10.66
CA GLN A 78 -10.36 10.76 -11.65
C GLN A 78 -9.06 10.19 -11.07
N TYR A 79 -8.88 10.30 -9.74
CA TYR A 79 -7.71 9.79 -9.02
C TYR A 79 -8.02 8.55 -8.17
N SER A 80 -9.22 7.97 -8.30
CA SER A 80 -9.56 6.73 -7.59
C SER A 80 -8.73 5.55 -8.09
N LEU A 81 -8.30 4.71 -7.15
CA LEU A 81 -7.58 3.46 -7.43
C LEU A 81 -8.51 2.28 -7.76
N LYS A 82 -9.84 2.48 -7.75
CA LYS A 82 -10.80 1.41 -8.04
C LYS A 82 -10.54 0.71 -9.38
N PRO A 83 -10.30 1.41 -10.51
CA PRO A 83 -9.99 0.74 -11.78
C PRO A 83 -8.71 -0.08 -11.74
N VAL A 84 -7.76 0.30 -10.87
CA VAL A 84 -6.50 -0.43 -10.68
C VAL A 84 -6.74 -1.73 -9.91
N ALA A 85 -7.60 -1.73 -8.89
CA ALA A 85 -7.98 -2.95 -8.16
C ALA A 85 -8.63 -3.98 -9.09
N GLU A 86 -9.57 -3.52 -9.94
CA GLU A 86 -10.23 -4.34 -10.94
C GLU A 86 -9.22 -4.94 -11.95
N TYR A 87 -8.28 -4.14 -12.40
CA TYR A 87 -7.21 -4.59 -13.31
C TYR A 87 -6.29 -5.63 -12.66
N ILE A 88 -5.85 -5.40 -11.41
CA ILE A 88 -4.99 -6.35 -10.70
C ILE A 88 -5.73 -7.67 -10.51
N THR A 89 -7.02 -7.64 -10.13
CA THR A 89 -7.88 -8.84 -10.00
C THR A 89 -7.84 -9.68 -11.26
N GLN A 90 -8.03 -9.07 -12.44
CA GLN A 90 -7.98 -9.76 -13.72
C GLN A 90 -6.58 -10.31 -14.03
N LEU A 91 -5.53 -9.52 -13.72
CA LEU A 91 -4.15 -9.87 -14.02
C LEU A 91 -3.64 -11.07 -13.22
N ILE A 92 -3.99 -11.14 -11.93
CA ILE A 92 -3.54 -12.24 -11.04
C ILE A 92 -4.56 -13.36 -10.89
N GLN A 93 -5.74 -13.22 -11.48
CA GLN A 93 -6.87 -14.17 -11.38
C GLN A 93 -7.24 -14.50 -9.92
N LYS A 94 -7.10 -13.52 -9.04
CA LYS A 94 -7.48 -13.58 -7.63
C LYS A 94 -8.12 -12.25 -7.25
N GLU A 95 -9.21 -12.29 -6.49
CA GLU A 95 -9.91 -11.09 -6.07
C GLU A 95 -8.98 -10.15 -5.28
N VAL A 96 -8.98 -8.87 -5.67
CA VAL A 96 -8.41 -7.74 -4.93
C VAL A 96 -9.56 -6.84 -4.54
N ARG A 97 -10.02 -6.96 -3.30
CA ARG A 97 -11.11 -6.14 -2.78
C ARG A 97 -10.68 -4.70 -2.64
N PHE A 98 -11.46 -3.81 -3.24
CA PHE A 98 -11.22 -2.37 -3.12
C PHE A 98 -11.92 -1.81 -1.88
N ILE A 99 -11.23 -0.99 -1.08
CA ILE A 99 -11.76 -0.37 0.13
C ILE A 99 -11.63 1.15 0.01
N SER A 100 -12.76 1.83 -0.13
CA SER A 100 -12.82 3.30 -0.24
C SER A 100 -12.71 3.99 1.11
N GLU A 101 -13.37 3.44 2.14
CA GLU A 101 -13.43 4.01 3.49
C GLU A 101 -12.72 3.08 4.46
N TRP A 102 -11.44 3.29 4.65
CA TRP A 102 -10.58 2.42 5.45
C TRP A 102 -10.13 3.03 6.78
N ALA A 103 -10.25 4.36 6.92
CA ALA A 103 -9.67 5.10 8.03
C ALA A 103 -10.29 4.78 9.41
N ASP A 104 -11.52 4.29 9.43
CA ASP A 104 -12.24 3.88 10.64
C ASP A 104 -12.15 2.36 10.90
N GLY A 105 -11.30 1.68 10.13
CA GLY A 105 -11.10 0.24 10.20
C GLY A 105 -11.95 -0.55 9.20
N PHE A 106 -11.53 -1.77 8.93
CA PHE A 106 -12.24 -2.72 8.08
C PHE A 106 -11.84 -4.15 8.45
N ASP A 107 -12.73 -5.10 8.17
CA ASP A 107 -12.42 -6.51 8.37
C ASP A 107 -11.51 -7.02 7.27
N LEU A 108 -10.44 -7.70 7.65
CA LEU A 108 -9.49 -8.34 6.75
C LEU A 108 -9.53 -9.86 6.97
N ILE A 109 -9.92 -10.60 5.93
CA ILE A 109 -9.98 -12.06 5.97
C ILE A 109 -8.59 -12.65 5.75
N GLU A 110 -8.26 -13.76 6.42
CA GLU A 110 -6.97 -14.46 6.25
C GLU A 110 -6.72 -14.80 4.78
N GLY A 111 -5.56 -14.40 4.25
CA GLY A 111 -5.16 -14.64 2.87
C GLY A 111 -5.82 -13.74 1.82
N GLU A 112 -6.61 -12.75 2.26
CA GLU A 112 -7.23 -11.75 1.39
C GLU A 112 -6.21 -10.73 0.87
N ILE A 113 -6.52 -10.20 -0.32
CA ILE A 113 -5.78 -9.05 -0.87
C ILE A 113 -6.74 -7.88 -0.97
N VAL A 114 -6.36 -6.75 -0.41
CA VAL A 114 -7.13 -5.51 -0.52
C VAL A 114 -6.29 -4.39 -1.10
N LEU A 115 -6.92 -3.49 -1.84
CA LEU A 115 -6.33 -2.21 -2.25
C LEU A 115 -7.12 -1.08 -1.61
N LEU A 116 -6.48 -0.28 -0.80
CA LEU A 116 -7.10 0.90 -0.21
C LEU A 116 -7.21 2.02 -1.26
N GLU A 117 -8.21 2.88 -1.09
CA GLU A 117 -8.36 4.08 -1.91
C GLU A 117 -7.10 4.97 -1.81
N ASN A 118 -6.93 5.82 -2.82
CA ASN A 118 -5.79 6.72 -2.97
C ASN A 118 -5.43 7.42 -1.68
N ILE A 119 -4.27 7.06 -1.12
CA ILE A 119 -3.80 7.58 0.17
C ILE A 119 -3.68 9.12 0.20
N ARG A 120 -3.57 9.77 -0.95
CA ARG A 120 -3.52 11.23 -1.05
C ARG A 120 -4.86 11.93 -0.83
N PHE A 121 -5.96 11.20 -0.72
CA PHE A 121 -7.21 11.76 -0.21
C PHE A 121 -7.20 11.91 1.31
N SER A 122 -6.32 11.19 2.00
CA SER A 122 -6.22 11.28 3.46
C SER A 122 -5.49 12.54 3.88
N GLU A 123 -6.09 13.28 4.81
CA GLU A 123 -5.48 14.46 5.42
C GLU A 123 -4.22 14.07 6.18
N GLY A 124 -3.16 14.84 6.00
CA GLY A 124 -1.87 14.62 6.66
C GLY A 124 -0.94 13.64 5.94
N GLU A 125 -1.31 13.13 4.76
CA GLU A 125 -0.40 12.26 3.99
C GLU A 125 0.89 13.00 3.61
N LYS A 126 0.77 14.21 3.04
CA LYS A 126 1.94 14.98 2.60
C LYS A 126 2.70 15.62 3.76
N ASP A 127 2.00 15.94 4.84
CA ASP A 127 2.56 16.57 6.02
C ASP A 127 3.17 15.58 7.00
N ASN A 128 3.21 14.28 6.63
CA ASN A 128 3.74 13.21 7.45
C ASN A 128 3.10 13.15 8.84
N SER A 129 1.77 13.24 8.89
CA SER A 129 1.01 13.24 10.14
C SER A 129 1.22 11.96 10.93
N ASP A 130 1.58 12.08 12.21
CA ASP A 130 1.72 10.94 13.13
C ASP A 130 0.42 10.15 13.29
N ASN A 131 -0.72 10.84 13.28
CA ASN A 131 -2.03 10.19 13.40
C ASN A 131 -2.30 9.24 12.22
N LEU A 132 -2.08 9.71 10.99
CA LEU A 132 -2.23 8.88 9.80
C LEU A 132 -1.18 7.76 9.76
N SER A 133 0.06 8.06 10.12
CA SER A 133 1.16 7.10 10.17
C SER A 133 0.87 5.95 11.13
N LYS A 134 0.36 6.25 12.33
CA LYS A 134 -0.08 5.23 13.31
C LYS A 134 -1.22 4.39 12.80
N LYS A 135 -2.26 5.03 12.22
CA LYS A 135 -3.38 4.29 11.62
C LYS A 135 -2.91 3.30 10.55
N LEU A 136 -1.94 3.70 9.72
CA LEU A 136 -1.36 2.80 8.72
C LEU A 136 -0.57 1.65 9.34
N ALA A 137 0.27 1.95 10.35
CA ALA A 137 1.05 0.94 11.05
C ALA A 137 0.17 -0.09 11.77
N ASP A 138 -0.94 0.33 12.36
CA ASP A 138 -1.89 -0.54 13.07
C ASP A 138 -2.59 -1.55 12.14
N LEU A 139 -2.53 -1.35 10.81
CA LEU A 139 -3.14 -2.27 9.84
C LEU A 139 -2.31 -3.54 9.61
N CYS A 140 -1.05 -3.59 10.03
CA CYS A 140 -0.14 -4.66 9.61
C CYS A 140 0.79 -5.17 10.71
N ASP A 141 1.30 -6.39 10.50
CA ASP A 141 2.42 -6.94 11.26
C ASP A 141 3.77 -6.52 10.65
N ILE A 142 3.78 -6.34 9.31
CA ILE A 142 4.98 -6.01 8.54
C ILE A 142 4.64 -4.92 7.52
N PHE A 143 5.40 -3.82 7.52
CA PHE A 143 5.36 -2.80 6.49
C PHE A 143 6.42 -3.05 5.43
N VAL A 144 6.02 -3.00 4.15
CA VAL A 144 6.92 -3.17 3.01
C VAL A 144 6.91 -1.94 2.12
N MET A 145 8.06 -1.31 1.92
CA MET A 145 8.23 -0.18 1.02
C MET A 145 8.69 -0.65 -0.35
N ASP A 146 7.74 -0.78 -1.28
CA ASP A 146 7.98 -1.23 -2.68
C ASP A 146 7.66 -0.14 -3.71
N ALA A 147 7.77 1.13 -3.31
CA ALA A 147 7.52 2.29 -4.15
C ALA A 147 8.75 3.19 -4.25
N PHE A 148 9.85 2.69 -4.82
CA PHE A 148 11.14 3.38 -4.88
C PHE A 148 11.06 4.80 -5.47
N GLY A 149 10.19 5.02 -6.46
CA GLY A 149 9.98 6.34 -7.06
C GLY A 149 9.42 7.41 -6.10
N SER A 150 8.90 7.01 -4.94
CA SER A 150 8.38 7.91 -3.91
C SER A 150 9.06 7.74 -2.54
N ALA A 151 10.00 6.83 -2.39
CA ALA A 151 10.68 6.53 -1.12
C ALA A 151 11.45 7.74 -0.54
N HIS A 152 11.90 8.67 -1.39
CA HIS A 152 12.60 9.88 -0.98
C HIS A 152 11.67 10.95 -0.33
N ARG A 153 10.35 10.75 -0.39
CA ARG A 153 9.38 11.71 0.14
C ARG A 153 9.10 11.43 1.61
N LYS A 154 9.14 12.47 2.44
CA LYS A 154 8.75 12.37 3.85
C LYS A 154 7.22 12.52 3.97
N HIS A 155 6.48 11.48 3.64
CA HIS A 155 5.02 11.41 3.75
C HIS A 155 4.62 10.35 4.78
N ALA A 156 3.38 10.40 5.29
CA ALA A 156 2.88 9.44 6.26
C ALA A 156 3.00 7.99 5.77
N SER A 157 2.63 7.72 4.51
CA SER A 157 2.64 6.37 3.93
C SER A 157 4.01 5.88 3.44
N THR A 158 5.05 6.71 3.46
CA THR A 158 6.39 6.35 2.98
C THR A 158 7.46 6.46 4.05
N TYR A 159 7.29 7.37 4.99
CA TYR A 159 8.25 7.66 6.05
C TYR A 159 7.63 7.45 7.45
N GLY A 160 6.56 8.17 7.77
CA GLY A 160 5.98 8.15 9.12
C GLY A 160 5.51 6.76 9.55
N VAL A 161 4.92 5.99 8.65
CA VAL A 161 4.49 4.61 8.94
C VAL A 161 5.65 3.74 9.45
N ILE A 162 6.88 3.95 8.96
CA ILE A 162 8.06 3.19 9.39
C ILE A 162 8.40 3.46 10.86
N GLU A 163 8.19 4.70 11.33
CA GLU A 163 8.47 5.08 12.72
C GLU A 163 7.54 4.40 13.73
N PHE A 164 6.36 3.95 13.28
CA PHE A 164 5.35 3.30 14.12
C PHE A 164 5.16 1.81 13.81
N SER A 165 5.72 1.29 12.73
CA SER A 165 5.69 -0.14 12.41
C SER A 165 6.69 -0.92 13.27
N GLU A 166 6.32 -2.15 13.65
CA GLU A 166 7.22 -3.04 14.41
C GLU A 166 8.33 -3.63 13.53
N THR A 167 8.04 -3.81 12.24
CA THR A 167 8.97 -4.34 11.22
C THR A 167 8.65 -3.73 9.86
#